data_1d0018f68f34c561d5a96a48aa113210
#
_entry.id   1d0018f68f34c561d5a96a48aa113210
#
_cell.length_a   1.000
_cell.length_b   1.000
_cell.length_c   1.000
_cell.angle_alpha   90.00
_cell.angle_beta   90.00
_cell.angle_gamma   90.00
#
_symmetry.space_group_name_H-M   'P 1'
#
loop_
_entity.id
_entity.type
_entity.pdbx_description
1 polymer ?
#
loop_
_entity_poly.entity_id
_entity_poly.type
_entity_poly.pdbx_seq_one_letter_code
_entity_poly.pdbx_strand_id
1 'polypeptide(L)'
;MNKFAYLTTILAVKKLSQLSNLRIHIHGKENIPDGSIIFVANHFTRIETLFLPRHLYQLTGIPVWSLADYGLFKGPLVSIFDKLGVISTRDPHRDRLMVKTLLTGKAVWVIYPEGRMVKSKKIVEKGRYMISYAGGKHPPHTGAATLALRTEFYRQRLKALKDTAPDEAKRLMASFELDSIEQVLNRQTYIVPINITYYPLRFQENRFSMLLEKALDDLSERGLEEIMAEGTMLLSGVDVDIRL
;
A
#
# COMPACT_ATOMS: atom_id res chain seq x y z
N MET A 1 15.49 -0.92 0.58
CA MET A 1 14.96 0.37 1.11
C MET A 1 16.06 1.06 1.90
N ASN A 2 16.24 2.37 1.72
CA ASN A 2 17.16 3.20 2.48
C ASN A 2 16.40 3.90 3.61
N LYS A 3 16.73 3.60 4.88
CA LYS A 3 16.04 4.13 6.06
C LYS A 3 16.05 5.67 6.11
N PHE A 4 17.17 6.30 5.74
CA PHE A 4 17.28 7.76 5.71
C PHE A 4 16.36 8.38 4.66
N ALA A 5 16.37 7.85 3.42
CA ALA A 5 15.51 8.32 2.36
C ALA A 5 14.01 8.10 2.70
N TYR A 6 13.68 6.99 3.36
CA TYR A 6 12.33 6.72 3.83
C TYR A 6 11.88 7.75 4.87
N LEU A 7 12.70 8.03 5.87
CA LEU A 7 12.37 9.02 6.92
C LEU A 7 12.27 10.45 6.38
N THR A 8 13.18 10.85 5.46
CA THR A 8 13.10 12.17 4.82
C THR A 8 11.83 12.33 3.99
N THR A 9 11.39 11.28 3.31
CA THR A 9 10.12 11.33 2.56
C THR A 9 8.92 11.40 3.51
N ILE A 10 8.91 10.66 4.61
CA ILE A 10 7.86 10.79 5.65
C ILE A 10 7.79 12.23 6.17
N LEU A 11 8.93 12.88 6.39
CA LEU A 11 8.99 14.29 6.81
C LEU A 11 8.47 15.24 5.71
N ALA A 12 8.81 15.00 4.45
CA ALA A 12 8.30 15.78 3.33
C ALA A 12 6.77 15.64 3.19
N VAL A 13 6.25 14.42 3.29
CA VAL A 13 4.80 14.15 3.29
C VAL A 13 4.13 14.82 4.50
N LYS A 14 4.78 14.84 5.68
CA LYS A 14 4.28 15.58 6.85
C LYS A 14 4.14 17.07 6.55
N LYS A 15 5.17 17.69 5.98
CA LYS A 15 5.13 19.11 5.61
C LYS A 15 4.04 19.38 4.55
N LEU A 16 3.94 18.52 3.54
CA LEU A 16 2.91 18.64 2.52
C LEU A 16 1.49 18.55 3.14
N SER A 17 1.26 17.60 4.06
CA SER A 17 -0.03 17.48 4.75
C SER A 17 -0.34 18.66 5.66
N GLN A 18 0.66 19.34 6.21
CA GLN A 18 0.49 20.56 7.00
C GLN A 18 0.18 21.79 6.14
N LEU A 19 0.68 21.82 4.90
CA LEU A 19 0.40 22.86 3.92
C LEU A 19 -0.94 22.63 3.18
N SER A 20 -1.40 21.39 3.15
CA SER A 20 -2.73 21.05 2.63
C SER A 20 -3.77 21.22 3.73
N ASN A 21 -5.00 21.60 3.34
CA ASN A 21 -6.13 21.69 4.25
C ASN A 21 -6.77 20.31 4.55
N LEU A 22 -6.01 19.21 4.39
CA LEU A 22 -6.47 17.86 4.67
C LEU A 22 -6.54 17.61 6.17
N ARG A 23 -7.70 17.15 6.64
CA ARG A 23 -7.89 16.65 8.00
C ARG A 23 -8.02 15.14 7.95
N ILE A 24 -7.10 14.43 8.58
CA ILE A 24 -7.06 12.96 8.55
C ILE A 24 -7.44 12.44 9.94
N HIS A 25 -8.54 11.70 9.99
CA HIS A 25 -9.06 11.05 11.19
C HIS A 25 -8.83 9.54 11.08
N ILE A 26 -8.21 8.94 12.11
CA ILE A 26 -7.90 7.51 12.11
C ILE A 26 -8.64 6.87 13.29
N HIS A 27 -9.46 5.88 12.96
CA HIS A 27 -10.27 5.10 13.89
C HIS A 27 -9.83 3.64 13.90
N GLY A 28 -10.03 2.95 15.04
CA GLY A 28 -9.73 1.52 15.16
C GLY A 28 -8.24 1.22 15.30
N LYS A 29 -7.43 2.14 15.80
CA LYS A 29 -5.98 1.93 16.00
C LYS A 29 -5.69 0.74 16.92
N GLU A 30 -6.57 0.50 17.86
CA GLU A 30 -6.57 -0.61 18.81
C GLU A 30 -6.73 -1.98 18.14
N ASN A 31 -7.24 -2.01 16.91
CA ASN A 31 -7.42 -3.24 16.14
C ASN A 31 -6.13 -3.69 15.42
N ILE A 32 -5.03 -2.93 15.51
CA ILE A 32 -3.76 -3.30 14.89
C ILE A 32 -3.10 -4.38 15.77
N PRO A 33 -2.96 -5.62 15.27
CA PRO A 33 -2.35 -6.69 16.04
C PRO A 33 -0.82 -6.60 16.09
N ASP A 34 -0.23 -7.20 17.12
CA ASP A 34 1.21 -7.47 17.12
C ASP A 34 1.53 -8.63 16.18
N GLY A 35 2.32 -8.37 15.14
CA GLY A 35 2.67 -9.41 14.17
C GLY A 35 3.15 -8.89 12.83
N SER A 36 3.03 -9.74 11.83
CA SER A 36 3.33 -9.40 10.44
C SER A 36 2.03 -8.98 9.75
N ILE A 37 1.96 -7.73 9.29
CA ILE A 37 0.69 -7.14 8.88
C ILE A 37 0.65 -6.89 7.38
N ILE A 38 -0.47 -7.26 6.77
CA ILE A 38 -0.87 -6.86 5.42
C ILE A 38 -2.12 -5.99 5.57
N PHE A 39 -1.97 -4.70 5.36
CA PHE A 39 -3.08 -3.77 5.29
C PHE A 39 -3.74 -3.88 3.91
N VAL A 40 -5.06 -4.00 3.89
CA VAL A 40 -5.85 -4.09 2.66
C VAL A 40 -6.80 -2.91 2.60
N ALA A 41 -6.51 -1.96 1.72
CA ALA A 41 -7.22 -0.70 1.62
C ALA A 41 -7.98 -0.56 0.30
N ASN A 42 -9.10 0.18 0.30
CA ASN A 42 -9.72 0.64 -0.93
C ASN A 42 -8.87 1.75 -1.58
N HIS A 43 -8.95 1.84 -2.91
CA HIS A 43 -8.13 2.77 -3.72
C HIS A 43 -9.02 3.75 -4.49
N PHE A 44 -9.18 4.95 -3.96
CA PHE A 44 -10.02 5.98 -4.57
C PHE A 44 -9.22 7.06 -5.29
N THR A 45 -8.08 7.49 -4.70
CA THR A 45 -7.22 8.57 -5.23
C THR A 45 -5.74 8.16 -5.14
N ARG A 46 -4.83 8.95 -5.73
CA ARG A 46 -3.38 8.80 -5.49
C ARG A 46 -2.95 9.37 -4.14
N ILE A 47 -3.77 10.22 -3.56
CA ILE A 47 -3.47 10.94 -2.31
C ILE A 47 -3.24 9.95 -1.16
N GLU A 48 -4.06 8.91 -1.05
CA GLU A 48 -3.88 7.88 -0.02
C GLU A 48 -2.55 7.13 -0.14
N THR A 49 -2.01 6.97 -1.35
CA THR A 49 -0.71 6.31 -1.52
C THR A 49 0.46 7.12 -0.93
N LEU A 50 0.26 8.41 -0.72
CA LEU A 50 1.23 9.29 -0.07
C LEU A 50 1.04 9.33 1.45
N PHE A 51 -0.18 9.48 1.92
CA PHE A 51 -0.46 9.71 3.36
C PHE A 51 -0.59 8.42 4.16
N LEU A 52 -1.20 7.38 3.59
CA LEU A 52 -1.46 6.14 4.31
C LEU A 52 -0.18 5.47 4.84
N PRO A 53 0.90 5.29 4.03
CA PRO A 53 2.14 4.69 4.52
C PRO A 53 2.75 5.45 5.70
N ARG A 54 2.69 6.79 5.68
CA ARG A 54 3.18 7.61 6.78
C ARG A 54 2.40 7.36 8.08
N HIS A 55 1.08 7.36 8.00
CA HIS A 55 0.24 7.15 9.19
C HIS A 55 0.39 5.74 9.74
N LEU A 56 0.42 4.72 8.88
CA LEU A 56 0.67 3.35 9.30
C LEU A 56 2.05 3.17 9.92
N TYR A 57 3.09 3.85 9.40
CA TYR A 57 4.39 3.87 10.03
C TYR A 57 4.35 4.50 11.44
N GLN A 58 3.60 5.58 11.62
CA GLN A 58 3.42 6.21 12.94
C GLN A 58 2.72 5.29 13.94
N LEU A 59 1.80 4.45 13.47
CA LEU A 59 1.05 3.52 14.33
C LEU A 59 1.85 2.25 14.66
N THR A 60 2.62 1.73 13.71
CA THR A 60 3.30 0.43 13.84
C THR A 60 4.79 0.55 14.18
N GLY A 61 5.43 1.68 13.90
CA GLY A 61 6.88 1.84 13.95
C GLY A 61 7.65 1.03 12.89
N ILE A 62 6.94 0.28 12.02
CA ILE A 62 7.50 -0.61 11.02
C ILE A 62 7.41 0.04 9.63
N PRO A 63 8.47 -0.03 8.81
CA PRO A 63 8.42 0.48 7.44
C PRO A 63 7.26 -0.09 6.63
N VAL A 64 6.55 0.77 5.94
CA VAL A 64 5.39 0.41 5.12
C VAL A 64 5.81 0.29 3.67
N TRP A 65 5.59 -0.88 3.08
CA TRP A 65 5.88 -1.16 1.68
C TRP A 65 4.58 -1.29 0.89
N SER A 66 4.64 -1.02 -0.39
CA SER A 66 3.47 -1.09 -1.28
C SER A 66 3.83 -1.60 -2.67
N LEU A 67 2.81 -1.98 -3.42
CA LEU A 67 2.94 -2.33 -4.84
C LEU A 67 2.47 -1.17 -5.70
N ALA A 68 3.18 -0.93 -6.80
CA ALA A 68 2.77 0.04 -7.81
C ALA A 68 2.80 -0.57 -9.21
N ASP A 69 1.99 -0.03 -10.11
CA ASP A 69 1.97 -0.46 -11.51
C ASP A 69 3.36 -0.30 -12.15
N TYR A 70 3.75 -1.31 -12.94
CA TYR A 70 5.06 -1.32 -13.58
C TYR A 70 5.30 -0.11 -14.50
N GLY A 71 4.24 0.46 -15.07
CA GLY A 71 4.31 1.64 -15.93
C GLY A 71 4.86 2.88 -15.22
N LEU A 72 4.76 2.94 -13.88
CA LEU A 72 5.32 4.02 -13.06
C LEU A 72 6.85 3.89 -12.87
N PHE A 73 7.42 2.72 -13.12
CA PHE A 73 8.86 2.46 -12.97
C PHE A 73 9.65 2.86 -14.22
N LYS A 74 9.52 4.13 -14.61
CA LYS A 74 10.24 4.74 -15.74
C LYS A 74 10.93 6.02 -15.29
N GLY A 75 12.09 6.30 -15.89
CA GLY A 75 12.83 7.53 -15.62
C GLY A 75 13.34 7.67 -14.18
N PRO A 76 13.53 8.89 -13.66
CA PRO A 76 14.17 9.15 -12.37
C PRO A 76 13.37 8.66 -11.15
N LEU A 77 12.07 8.39 -11.31
CA LEU A 77 11.20 7.92 -10.22
C LEU A 77 11.57 6.53 -9.72
N VAL A 78 12.19 5.68 -10.55
CA VAL A 78 12.61 4.30 -10.18
C VAL A 78 13.45 4.31 -8.93
N SER A 79 14.50 5.14 -8.89
CA SER A 79 15.42 5.18 -7.74
C SER A 79 14.74 5.73 -6.47
N ILE A 80 13.68 6.50 -6.60
CA ILE A 80 12.88 7.01 -5.48
C ILE A 80 12.01 5.88 -4.93
N PHE A 81 11.31 5.14 -5.80
CA PHE A 81 10.45 4.03 -5.39
C PHE A 81 11.21 2.95 -4.64
N ASP A 82 12.38 2.54 -5.14
CA ASP A 82 13.23 1.55 -4.47
C ASP A 82 13.63 1.98 -3.05
N LYS A 83 13.91 3.28 -2.88
CA LYS A 83 14.25 3.83 -1.56
C LYS A 83 13.07 3.87 -0.61
N LEU A 84 11.84 3.98 -1.12
CA LEU A 84 10.61 4.10 -0.35
C LEU A 84 9.92 2.75 -0.04
N GLY A 85 10.45 1.64 -0.56
CA GLY A 85 9.79 0.33 -0.41
C GLY A 85 8.58 0.17 -1.33
N VAL A 86 8.54 0.88 -2.46
CA VAL A 86 7.54 0.68 -3.49
C VAL A 86 8.08 -0.30 -4.52
N ILE A 87 7.40 -1.42 -4.70
CA ILE A 87 7.82 -2.53 -5.55
C ILE A 87 6.91 -2.62 -6.77
N SER A 88 7.50 -2.91 -7.92
CA SER A 88 6.73 -3.11 -9.15
C SER A 88 5.84 -4.35 -9.06
N THR A 89 4.60 -4.24 -9.56
CA THR A 89 3.69 -5.38 -9.70
C THR A 89 4.24 -6.48 -10.61
N ARG A 90 5.21 -6.17 -11.45
CA ARG A 90 5.90 -7.12 -12.37
C ARG A 90 7.30 -7.51 -11.94
N ASP A 91 7.75 -7.14 -10.75
CA ASP A 91 9.04 -7.59 -10.23
C ASP A 91 9.02 -9.12 -10.03
N PRO A 92 9.93 -9.88 -10.66
CA PRO A 92 9.97 -11.35 -10.57
C PRO A 92 10.29 -11.85 -9.15
N HIS A 93 10.94 -11.02 -8.33
CA HIS A 93 11.31 -11.35 -6.96
C HIS A 93 10.31 -10.84 -5.92
N ARG A 94 9.26 -10.13 -6.36
CA ARG A 94 8.24 -9.49 -5.53
C ARG A 94 7.69 -10.43 -4.45
N ASP A 95 7.18 -11.58 -4.85
CA ASP A 95 6.51 -12.50 -3.92
C ASP A 95 7.46 -13.05 -2.86
N ARG A 96 8.72 -13.37 -3.26
CA ARG A 96 9.74 -13.81 -2.31
C ARG A 96 10.10 -12.70 -1.32
N LEU A 97 10.25 -11.47 -1.80
CA LEU A 97 10.56 -10.30 -0.97
C LEU A 97 9.43 -10.01 0.03
N MET A 98 8.18 -10.10 -0.42
CA MET A 98 7.00 -9.91 0.44
C MET A 98 6.96 -10.96 1.54
N VAL A 99 7.11 -12.24 1.20
CA VAL A 99 7.15 -13.32 2.19
C VAL A 99 8.31 -13.14 3.17
N LYS A 100 9.53 -12.86 2.68
CA LYS A 100 10.71 -12.62 3.50
C LYS A 100 10.47 -11.51 4.54
N THR A 101 9.96 -10.37 4.09
CA THR A 101 9.76 -9.21 4.96
C THR A 101 8.65 -9.44 6.00
N LEU A 102 7.61 -10.21 5.65
CA LEU A 102 6.57 -10.64 6.57
C LEU A 102 7.07 -11.70 7.57
N LEU A 103 7.87 -12.69 7.14
CA LEU A 103 8.47 -13.66 8.04
C LEU A 103 9.37 -13.00 9.08
N THR A 104 10.12 -11.97 8.68
CA THR A 104 11.05 -11.26 9.56
C THR A 104 10.41 -10.08 10.33
N GLY A 105 9.20 -9.66 9.96
CA GLY A 105 8.57 -8.45 10.49
C GLY A 105 9.31 -7.14 10.15
N LYS A 106 10.18 -7.16 9.13
CA LYS A 106 10.98 -6.00 8.71
C LYS A 106 10.18 -4.97 7.92
N ALA A 107 8.98 -5.33 7.44
CA ALA A 107 8.04 -4.43 6.77
C ALA A 107 6.59 -4.89 7.00
N VAL A 108 5.67 -3.94 6.97
CA VAL A 108 4.24 -4.16 6.77
C VAL A 108 3.90 -3.79 5.33
N TRP A 109 2.86 -4.40 4.78
CA TRP A 109 2.47 -4.18 3.39
C TRP A 109 1.12 -3.51 3.28
N VAL A 110 0.99 -2.56 2.36
CA VAL A 110 -0.31 -2.02 1.91
C VAL A 110 -0.61 -2.58 0.54
N ILE A 111 -1.77 -3.21 0.41
CA ILE A 111 -2.26 -3.78 -0.84
C ILE A 111 -3.64 -3.20 -1.14
N TYR A 112 -3.82 -2.77 -2.38
CA TYR A 112 -5.08 -2.30 -2.92
C TYR A 112 -5.66 -3.41 -3.82
N PRO A 113 -6.63 -4.22 -3.35
CA PRO A 113 -7.11 -5.39 -4.08
C PRO A 113 -7.85 -5.04 -5.36
N GLU A 114 -8.27 -3.80 -5.50
CA GLU A 114 -8.88 -3.28 -6.73
C GLU A 114 -7.87 -3.20 -7.89
N GLY A 115 -6.57 -3.14 -7.59
CA GLY A 115 -5.50 -3.04 -8.57
C GLY A 115 -5.48 -1.74 -9.37
N ARG A 116 -6.41 -0.83 -9.08
CA ARG A 116 -6.58 0.51 -9.69
C ARG A 116 -7.46 1.40 -8.85
N MET A 117 -7.44 2.69 -9.13
CA MET A 117 -8.38 3.62 -8.51
C MET A 117 -9.82 3.35 -8.96
N VAL A 118 -10.73 3.20 -8.01
CA VAL A 118 -12.15 2.91 -8.25
C VAL A 118 -12.99 4.13 -7.91
N LYS A 119 -13.55 4.75 -8.93
CA LYS A 119 -14.46 5.92 -8.80
C LYS A 119 -15.94 5.54 -8.93
N SER A 120 -16.25 4.31 -9.36
CA SER A 120 -17.63 3.84 -9.51
C SER A 120 -18.19 3.39 -8.16
N LYS A 121 -19.40 3.88 -7.83
CA LYS A 121 -20.12 3.46 -6.62
C LYS A 121 -20.79 2.07 -6.75
N LYS A 122 -20.92 1.56 -7.98
CA LYS A 122 -21.54 0.26 -8.23
C LYS A 122 -20.48 -0.84 -8.22
N ILE A 123 -20.21 -1.36 -7.04
CA ILE A 123 -19.19 -2.40 -6.81
C ILE A 123 -19.78 -3.80 -6.61
N VAL A 124 -21.11 -3.93 -6.51
CA VAL A 124 -21.79 -5.23 -6.37
C VAL A 124 -22.69 -5.46 -7.56
N GLU A 125 -22.46 -6.56 -8.28
CA GLU A 125 -23.30 -7.02 -9.39
C GLU A 125 -23.65 -8.49 -9.17
N LYS A 126 -24.95 -8.81 -9.23
CA LYS A 126 -25.47 -10.19 -9.04
C LYS A 126 -24.89 -10.87 -7.80
N GLY A 127 -24.76 -10.12 -6.69
CA GLY A 127 -24.23 -10.63 -5.43
C GLY A 127 -22.70 -10.82 -5.38
N ARG A 128 -21.96 -10.36 -6.38
CA ARG A 128 -20.48 -10.45 -6.42
C ARG A 128 -19.86 -9.07 -6.45
N TYR A 129 -18.74 -8.92 -5.74
CA TYR A 129 -17.90 -7.73 -5.84
C TYR A 129 -17.24 -7.66 -7.22
N MET A 130 -17.44 -6.55 -7.93
CA MET A 130 -16.90 -6.33 -9.28
C MET A 130 -16.32 -4.92 -9.39
N ILE A 131 -15.10 -4.85 -9.86
CA ILE A 131 -14.41 -3.59 -10.15
C ILE A 131 -14.68 -3.23 -11.61
N SER A 132 -15.34 -2.10 -11.84
CA SER A 132 -15.67 -1.60 -13.18
C SER A 132 -14.66 -0.54 -13.64
N TYR A 133 -14.23 -0.61 -14.91
CA TYR A 133 -13.35 0.37 -15.54
C TYR A 133 -13.64 0.47 -17.05
N ALA A 134 -13.02 1.42 -17.75
CA ALA A 134 -13.28 1.65 -19.17
C ALA A 134 -13.04 0.42 -20.08
N GLY A 135 -12.13 -0.48 -19.68
CA GLY A 135 -11.80 -1.70 -20.44
C GLY A 135 -12.57 -2.96 -20.00
N GLY A 136 -13.50 -2.88 -19.04
CA GLY A 136 -14.25 -4.04 -18.59
C GLY A 136 -14.51 -4.10 -17.09
N LYS A 137 -14.63 -5.32 -16.56
CA LYS A 137 -14.91 -5.61 -15.16
C LYS A 137 -14.09 -6.80 -14.69
N HIS A 138 -13.63 -6.77 -13.44
CA HIS A 138 -12.99 -7.93 -12.80
C HIS A 138 -13.34 -7.98 -11.31
N PRO A 139 -13.29 -9.15 -10.65
CA PRO A 139 -13.37 -9.20 -9.19
C PRO A 139 -12.11 -8.60 -8.55
N PRO A 140 -12.15 -8.22 -7.26
CA PRO A 140 -10.96 -7.81 -6.53
C PRO A 140 -9.89 -8.90 -6.57
N HIS A 141 -8.63 -8.48 -6.59
CA HIS A 141 -7.49 -9.41 -6.57
C HIS A 141 -7.35 -10.09 -5.21
N THR A 142 -7.10 -11.39 -5.20
CA THR A 142 -6.92 -12.19 -3.98
C THR A 142 -5.46 -12.22 -3.49
N GLY A 143 -4.60 -11.39 -4.06
CA GLY A 143 -3.15 -11.39 -3.78
C GLY A 143 -2.78 -11.25 -2.31
N ALA A 144 -3.51 -10.44 -1.56
CA ALA A 144 -3.28 -10.27 -0.11
C ALA A 144 -3.52 -11.56 0.67
N ALA A 145 -4.64 -12.26 0.38
CA ALA A 145 -4.94 -13.55 1.01
C ALA A 145 -3.91 -14.62 0.65
N THR A 146 -3.56 -14.70 -0.64
CA THR A 146 -2.52 -15.63 -1.12
C THR A 146 -1.18 -15.38 -0.43
N LEU A 147 -0.80 -14.12 -0.27
CA LEU A 147 0.44 -13.74 0.41
C LEU A 147 0.44 -14.12 1.89
N ALA A 148 -0.66 -13.87 2.60
CA ALA A 148 -0.81 -14.23 4.00
C ALA A 148 -0.70 -15.75 4.19
N LEU A 149 -1.46 -16.52 3.41
CA LEU A 149 -1.43 -18.00 3.46
C LEU A 149 -0.05 -18.56 3.11
N ARG A 150 0.62 -17.99 2.10
CA ARG A 150 1.98 -18.40 1.72
C ARG A 150 2.99 -18.12 2.83
N THR A 151 2.88 -16.97 3.50
CA THR A 151 3.75 -16.61 4.62
C THR A 151 3.55 -17.57 5.79
N GLU A 152 2.30 -17.85 6.15
CA GLU A 152 1.99 -18.82 7.20
C GLU A 152 2.41 -20.24 6.84
N PHE A 153 2.26 -20.66 5.59
CA PHE A 153 2.75 -21.96 5.11
C PHE A 153 4.25 -22.13 5.37
N TYR A 154 5.06 -21.14 5.01
CA TYR A 154 6.50 -21.21 5.27
C TYR A 154 6.83 -21.16 6.77
N ARG A 155 6.08 -20.43 7.57
CA ARG A 155 6.23 -20.39 9.03
C ARG A 155 5.94 -21.75 9.63
N GLN A 156 4.83 -22.38 9.27
CA GLN A 156 4.46 -23.71 9.75
C GLN A 156 5.44 -24.79 9.25
N ARG A 157 5.94 -24.67 8.02
CA ARG A 157 6.96 -25.56 7.49
C ARG A 157 8.26 -25.44 8.28
N LEU A 158 8.72 -24.24 8.58
CA LEU A 158 9.89 -24.03 9.44
C LEU A 158 9.69 -24.62 10.84
N LYS A 159 8.50 -24.45 11.42
CA LYS A 159 8.15 -25.05 12.72
C LYS A 159 8.24 -26.57 12.68
N ALA A 160 7.70 -27.20 11.65
CA ALA A 160 7.73 -28.66 11.51
C ALA A 160 9.15 -29.19 11.25
N LEU A 161 9.96 -28.48 10.43
CA LEU A 161 11.31 -28.91 10.07
C LEU A 161 12.34 -28.68 11.18
N LYS A 162 12.09 -27.77 12.11
CA LYS A 162 13.04 -27.37 13.15
C LYS A 162 13.61 -28.60 13.90
N ASP A 163 12.75 -29.53 14.28
CA ASP A 163 13.12 -30.69 15.09
C ASP A 163 13.24 -31.98 14.25
N THR A 164 12.55 -32.08 13.11
CA THR A 164 12.50 -33.30 12.29
C THR A 164 13.54 -33.35 11.18
N ALA A 165 13.91 -32.20 10.60
CA ALA A 165 14.85 -32.10 9.49
C ALA A 165 15.65 -30.77 9.55
N PRO A 166 16.58 -30.59 10.50
CA PRO A 166 17.27 -29.33 10.73
C PRO A 166 18.01 -28.77 9.51
N ASP A 167 18.56 -29.65 8.67
CA ASP A 167 19.30 -29.21 7.45
C ASP A 167 18.35 -28.66 6.38
N GLU A 168 17.13 -29.21 6.25
CA GLU A 168 16.11 -28.61 5.38
C GLU A 168 15.62 -27.26 5.96
N ALA A 169 15.45 -27.16 7.26
CA ALA A 169 15.13 -25.90 7.91
C ALA A 169 16.18 -24.82 7.61
N LYS A 170 17.48 -25.16 7.73
CA LYS A 170 18.59 -24.25 7.35
C LYS A 170 18.54 -23.82 5.90
N ARG A 171 18.30 -24.76 4.96
CA ARG A 171 18.15 -24.43 3.52
C ARG A 171 16.99 -23.49 3.28
N LEU A 172 15.85 -23.73 3.94
CA LEU A 172 14.67 -22.87 3.83
C LEU A 172 14.93 -21.49 4.41
N MET A 173 15.59 -21.41 5.58
CA MET A 173 16.01 -20.13 6.17
C MET A 173 16.94 -19.37 5.22
N ALA A 174 17.95 -20.03 4.65
CA ALA A 174 18.88 -19.43 3.70
C ALA A 174 18.15 -18.91 2.45
N SER A 175 17.14 -19.64 1.96
CA SER A 175 16.37 -19.22 0.79
C SER A 175 15.63 -17.88 0.99
N PHE A 176 15.24 -17.56 2.21
CA PHE A 176 14.60 -16.28 2.58
C PHE A 176 15.55 -15.33 3.33
N GLU A 177 16.84 -15.71 3.49
CA GLU A 177 17.84 -14.94 4.22
C GLU A 177 17.33 -14.58 5.65
N LEU A 178 16.86 -15.61 6.38
CA LEU A 178 16.33 -15.47 7.75
C LEU A 178 17.47 -15.65 8.75
N ASP A 179 17.55 -14.75 9.72
CA ASP A 179 18.63 -14.71 10.72
C ASP A 179 18.34 -15.65 11.90
N SER A 180 17.04 -15.81 12.28
CA SER A 180 16.62 -16.62 13.42
C SER A 180 15.27 -17.28 13.15
N ILE A 181 15.17 -18.56 13.46
CA ILE A 181 13.94 -19.33 13.34
C ILE A 181 12.94 -18.92 14.45
N GLU A 182 13.43 -18.64 15.65
CA GLU A 182 12.62 -18.23 16.80
C GLU A 182 11.88 -16.94 16.53
N GLN A 183 12.56 -15.94 15.94
CA GLN A 183 11.95 -14.66 15.54
C GLN A 183 10.82 -14.87 14.52
N VAL A 184 10.98 -15.83 13.62
CA VAL A 184 9.96 -16.16 12.63
C VAL A 184 8.78 -16.86 13.27
N LEU A 185 9.01 -17.82 14.17
CA LEU A 185 7.96 -18.63 14.80
C LEU A 185 7.13 -17.83 15.83
N ASN A 186 7.72 -16.81 16.43
CA ASN A 186 7.04 -15.95 17.42
C ASN A 186 6.11 -14.90 16.80
N ARG A 187 5.91 -14.94 15.46
CA ARG A 187 5.03 -14.01 14.75
C ARG A 187 3.87 -14.75 14.10
N GLN A 188 2.79 -14.02 13.87
CA GLN A 188 1.66 -14.46 13.06
C GLN A 188 1.42 -13.44 11.95
N THR A 189 0.80 -13.86 10.84
CA THR A 189 0.45 -12.95 9.75
C THR A 189 -1.03 -12.57 9.83
N TYR A 190 -1.29 -11.28 9.81
CA TYR A 190 -2.63 -10.72 9.88
C TYR A 190 -2.96 -9.93 8.63
N ILE A 191 -4.23 -9.99 8.23
CA ILE A 191 -4.81 -9.08 7.24
C ILE A 191 -5.67 -8.09 8.01
N VAL A 192 -5.33 -6.81 7.89
CA VAL A 192 -6.08 -5.72 8.52
C VAL A 192 -6.77 -4.91 7.41
N PRO A 193 -8.10 -4.96 7.32
CA PRO A 193 -8.83 -4.15 6.36
C PRO A 193 -8.79 -2.68 6.75
N ILE A 194 -8.65 -1.82 5.76
CA ILE A 194 -8.72 -0.36 5.90
C ILE A 194 -9.80 0.18 4.97
N ASN A 195 -10.72 0.95 5.51
CA ASN A 195 -11.65 1.73 4.71
C ASN A 195 -11.29 3.22 4.77
N ILE A 196 -11.10 3.82 3.59
CA ILE A 196 -10.76 5.24 3.43
C ILE A 196 -11.96 5.94 2.79
N THR A 197 -12.45 6.98 3.43
CA THR A 197 -13.55 7.81 2.94
C THR A 197 -13.16 9.28 2.96
N TYR A 198 -13.69 10.04 2.00
CA TYR A 198 -13.39 11.46 1.80
C TYR A 198 -14.68 12.29 1.93
N TYR A 199 -14.65 13.39 2.70
CA TYR A 199 -15.80 14.29 2.95
C TYR A 199 -15.37 15.76 3.02
N PRO A 200 -16.14 16.65 2.43
CA PRO A 200 -16.99 16.46 1.25
C PRO A 200 -16.13 16.37 0.00
N LEU A 201 -16.59 15.62 -1.00
CA LEU A 201 -16.02 15.67 -2.34
C LEU A 201 -16.52 16.95 -3.02
N ARG A 202 -15.83 18.06 -2.80
CA ARG A 202 -16.15 19.34 -3.46
C ARG A 202 -15.15 19.54 -4.60
N PHE A 203 -15.64 19.53 -5.82
CA PHE A 203 -14.90 19.99 -6.98
C PHE A 203 -15.10 21.50 -7.07
N GLN A 204 -14.05 22.27 -6.84
CA GLN A 204 -14.03 23.71 -7.10
C GLN A 204 -12.90 24.00 -8.05
N GLU A 205 -13.21 24.72 -9.14
CA GLU A 205 -12.17 25.30 -9.97
C GLU A 205 -11.35 26.29 -9.15
N ASN A 206 -10.05 26.12 -9.12
CA ASN A 206 -9.13 27.01 -8.46
C ASN A 206 -7.96 27.38 -9.36
N ARG A 207 -7.20 28.42 -9.00
CA ARG A 207 -6.07 28.90 -9.77
C ARG A 207 -4.99 27.86 -10.04
N PHE A 208 -4.90 26.84 -9.19
CA PHE A 208 -3.95 25.74 -9.31
C PHE A 208 -4.39 24.75 -10.40
N SER A 209 -5.70 24.45 -10.51
CA SER A 209 -6.22 23.62 -11.61
C SER A 209 -5.98 24.27 -12.96
N MET A 210 -6.18 25.59 -13.07
CA MET A 210 -5.90 26.36 -14.31
C MET A 210 -4.41 26.42 -14.68
N LEU A 211 -3.50 26.43 -13.67
CA LEU A 211 -2.04 26.39 -13.89
C LEU A 211 -1.58 24.99 -14.29
N LEU A 212 -2.15 23.95 -13.71
CA LEU A 212 -1.87 22.56 -14.06
C LEU A 212 -2.35 22.22 -15.47
N GLU A 213 -3.52 22.69 -15.86
CA GLU A 213 -4.08 22.52 -17.20
C GLU A 213 -3.12 23.09 -18.29
N LYS A 214 -2.55 24.27 -18.03
CA LYS A 214 -1.55 24.90 -18.92
C LYS A 214 -0.18 24.22 -18.91
N ALA A 215 0.18 23.53 -17.84
CA ALA A 215 1.52 22.92 -17.69
C ALA A 215 1.57 21.46 -18.17
N LEU A 216 0.45 20.82 -18.45
CA LEU A 216 0.31 19.39 -18.68
C LEU A 216 -0.38 19.04 -20.00
N ASP A 217 -0.10 19.82 -21.06
CA ASP A 217 -0.64 19.62 -22.41
C ASP A 217 -0.43 18.20 -22.99
N ASP A 218 0.48 17.42 -22.44
CA ASP A 218 0.80 16.05 -22.89
C ASP A 218 0.00 14.94 -22.16
N LEU A 219 -0.89 15.27 -21.21
CA LEU A 219 -1.70 14.28 -20.51
C LEU A 219 -3.04 14.03 -21.24
N SER A 220 -3.50 12.76 -21.16
CA SER A 220 -4.87 12.46 -21.60
C SER A 220 -5.88 13.27 -20.78
N GLU A 221 -7.00 13.70 -21.39
CA GLU A 221 -8.10 14.43 -20.71
C GLU A 221 -8.49 13.79 -19.38
N ARG A 222 -8.55 12.47 -19.33
CA ARG A 222 -8.84 11.71 -18.12
C ARG A 222 -7.75 11.84 -17.05
N GLY A 223 -6.50 11.85 -17.43
CA GLY A 223 -5.35 12.06 -16.53
C GLY A 223 -5.36 13.45 -15.92
N LEU A 224 -5.72 14.45 -16.71
CA LEU A 224 -5.87 15.83 -16.30
C LEU A 224 -7.03 15.99 -15.30
N GLU A 225 -8.21 15.46 -15.59
CA GLU A 225 -9.36 15.45 -14.68
C GLU A 225 -9.02 14.79 -13.34
N GLU A 226 -8.29 13.68 -13.34
CA GLU A 226 -7.87 12.99 -12.13
C GLU A 226 -6.94 13.85 -11.27
N ILE A 227 -5.93 14.48 -11.89
CA ILE A 227 -4.98 15.37 -11.20
C ILE A 227 -5.66 16.63 -10.70
N MET A 228 -6.58 17.19 -11.47
CA MET A 228 -7.36 18.37 -11.08
C MET A 228 -8.26 18.05 -9.87
N ALA A 229 -8.95 16.92 -9.88
CA ALA A 229 -9.77 16.48 -8.77
C ALA A 229 -8.93 16.29 -7.49
N GLU A 230 -7.80 15.60 -7.60
CA GLU A 230 -6.91 15.35 -6.47
C GLU A 230 -6.23 16.64 -5.95
N GLY A 231 -5.80 17.52 -6.85
CA GLY A 231 -5.27 18.84 -6.50
C GLY A 231 -6.28 19.71 -5.77
N THR A 232 -7.54 19.69 -6.22
CA THR A 232 -8.64 20.40 -5.56
C THR A 232 -8.90 19.84 -4.16
N MET A 233 -8.89 18.52 -4.01
CA MET A 233 -9.05 17.87 -2.68
C MET A 233 -7.94 18.29 -1.71
N LEU A 234 -6.70 18.40 -2.16
CA LEU A 234 -5.56 18.84 -1.34
C LEU A 234 -5.69 20.30 -0.87
N LEU A 235 -6.25 21.17 -1.71
CA LEU A 235 -6.29 22.62 -1.45
C LEU A 235 -7.60 23.09 -0.80
N SER A 236 -8.70 22.43 -1.10
CA SER A 236 -10.05 22.87 -0.66
C SER A 236 -10.44 22.44 0.75
N GLY A 237 -9.62 21.63 1.41
CA GLY A 237 -9.91 21.08 2.73
C GLY A 237 -10.91 19.92 2.67
N VAL A 238 -10.36 18.71 2.59
CA VAL A 238 -11.13 17.47 2.63
C VAL A 238 -10.86 16.76 3.95
N ASP A 239 -11.90 16.30 4.60
CA ASP A 239 -11.79 15.38 5.72
C ASP A 239 -11.62 13.96 5.18
N VAL A 240 -10.61 13.25 5.68
CA VAL A 240 -10.29 11.89 5.31
C VAL A 240 -10.44 10.99 6.53
N ASP A 241 -11.44 10.13 6.51
CA ASP A 241 -11.63 9.10 7.54
C ASP A 241 -10.94 7.80 7.12
N ILE A 242 -10.04 7.31 7.97
CA ILE A 242 -9.35 6.03 7.84
C ILE A 242 -9.83 5.14 8.98
N ARG A 243 -10.46 4.00 8.65
CA ARG A 243 -10.97 3.03 9.62
C ARG A 243 -10.26 1.69 9.46
N LEU A 244 -9.70 1.20 10.55
CA LEU A 244 -9.02 -0.09 10.68
C LEU A 244 -9.93 -1.11 11.38
#